data_1d26cff6a0073efb2bd696859fd981f2
#
_entry.id   1d26cff6a0073efb2bd696859fd981f2
#
_cell.length_a   1.000
_cell.length_b   1.000
_cell.length_c   1.000
_cell.angle_alpha   90.00
_cell.angle_beta   90.00
_cell.angle_gamma   90.00
#
_symmetry.space_group_name_H-M   'P 1'
#
loop_
_entity.id
_entity.type
_entity.pdbx_description
1 polymer ?
#
loop_
_entity_poly.entity_id
_entity_poly.type
_entity_poly.pdbx_seq_one_letter_code
_entity_poly.pdbx_strand_id
1 'polypeptide(L)'
;MGRLEGKTAIITGSAGGIGYATAEKFLEEGAAVMICDVAEDRLRTAAETLSAKGKVLWQVTDISDPEAASALVKRTAEELGGPDILINNAGITRDAQLYKMDLEQFQKVIQVNLMGTVTMCKAVIPYMMEKRYGRIVNCSSVSALAGNFGQTNYAASKGAIWSLTRSMGHELGKYGITVNAIIPGAIETPMTQAIPDDIRAKKASAFPMRRWGSAREVANAYCFLASEEASYINATSLVVDGGYL
;
A
#
# COMPACT_ATOMS: atom_id res chain seq x y z
N MET A 1 -14.42 20.15 -5.69
CA MET A 1 -13.44 20.01 -4.63
C MET A 1 -13.06 18.52 -4.60
N GLY A 2 -11.77 18.21 -4.65
CA GLY A 2 -11.31 16.81 -4.63
C GLY A 2 -11.57 16.17 -3.27
N ARG A 3 -11.70 14.83 -3.23
CA ARG A 3 -11.98 14.06 -1.99
C ARG A 3 -10.85 14.14 -0.95
N LEU A 4 -9.61 14.49 -1.40
CA LEU A 4 -8.41 14.59 -0.57
C LEU A 4 -7.82 16.01 -0.60
N GLU A 5 -8.63 17.02 -0.92
CA GLU A 5 -8.20 18.41 -0.99
C GLU A 5 -7.52 18.86 0.30
N GLY A 6 -6.32 19.42 0.17
CA GLY A 6 -5.52 19.91 1.30
C GLY A 6 -4.92 18.83 2.20
N LYS A 7 -5.01 17.56 1.85
CA LYS A 7 -4.38 16.45 2.59
C LYS A 7 -2.98 16.15 2.07
N THR A 8 -2.14 15.65 2.96
CA THR A 8 -0.79 15.17 2.63
C THR A 8 -0.71 13.66 2.80
N ALA A 9 -0.32 12.95 1.74
CA ALA A 9 -0.23 11.51 1.73
C ALA A 9 1.19 10.99 1.51
N ILE A 10 1.59 9.97 2.25
CA ILE A 10 2.79 9.16 1.98
C ILE A 10 2.32 7.85 1.34
N ILE A 11 2.91 7.48 0.20
CA ILE A 11 2.59 6.24 -0.50
C ILE A 11 3.88 5.46 -0.73
N THR A 12 3.96 4.25 -0.19
CA THR A 12 5.14 3.39 -0.33
C THR A 12 5.03 2.44 -1.53
N GLY A 13 6.15 2.09 -2.15
CA GLY A 13 6.18 1.24 -3.35
C GLY A 13 5.56 1.93 -4.57
N SER A 14 5.88 3.19 -4.78
CA SER A 14 5.18 4.06 -5.75
C SER A 14 5.91 4.21 -7.09
N ALA A 15 7.03 3.52 -7.30
CA ALA A 15 7.75 3.53 -8.58
C ALA A 15 6.99 2.83 -9.72
N GLY A 16 5.79 2.27 -9.46
CA GLY A 16 4.96 1.61 -10.45
C GLY A 16 3.73 0.92 -9.85
N GLY A 17 2.96 0.28 -10.70
CA GLY A 17 1.82 -0.56 -10.31
C GLY A 17 0.76 0.17 -9.47
N ILE A 18 0.28 -0.50 -8.43
CA ILE A 18 -0.78 0.03 -7.57
C ILE A 18 -0.35 1.32 -6.87
N GLY A 19 0.91 1.39 -6.36
CA GLY A 19 1.41 2.58 -5.66
C GLY A 19 1.45 3.81 -6.55
N TYR A 20 1.92 3.68 -7.79
CA TYR A 20 1.91 4.75 -8.78
C TYR A 20 0.47 5.22 -9.10
N ALA A 21 -0.43 4.27 -9.42
CA ALA A 21 -1.82 4.59 -9.72
C ALA A 21 -2.54 5.24 -8.51
N THR A 22 -2.13 4.89 -7.28
CA THR A 22 -2.64 5.52 -6.06
C THR A 22 -2.15 6.95 -5.93
N ALA A 23 -0.86 7.20 -6.18
CA ALA A 23 -0.29 8.55 -6.17
C ALA A 23 -0.98 9.44 -7.22
N GLU A 24 -1.15 8.92 -8.43
CA GLU A 24 -1.87 9.61 -9.51
C GLU A 24 -3.30 9.96 -9.09
N LYS A 25 -4.05 8.99 -8.56
CA LYS A 25 -5.43 9.21 -8.10
C LYS A 25 -5.50 10.24 -6.98
N PHE A 26 -4.58 10.21 -6.03
CA PHE A 26 -4.58 11.13 -4.90
C PHE A 26 -4.29 12.57 -5.32
N LEU A 27 -3.39 12.77 -6.29
CA LEU A 27 -3.13 14.09 -6.89
C LEU A 27 -4.37 14.62 -7.61
N GLU A 28 -5.07 13.79 -8.38
CA GLU A 28 -6.32 14.16 -9.05
C GLU A 28 -7.41 14.56 -8.06
N GLU A 29 -7.35 14.05 -6.82
CA GLU A 29 -8.27 14.37 -5.74
C GLU A 29 -7.78 15.49 -4.81
N GLY A 30 -6.72 16.20 -5.20
CA GLY A 30 -6.24 17.42 -4.53
C GLY A 30 -5.26 17.20 -3.39
N ALA A 31 -4.74 15.98 -3.19
CA ALA A 31 -3.71 15.73 -2.18
C ALA A 31 -2.32 16.20 -2.64
N ALA A 32 -1.47 16.62 -1.69
CA ALA A 32 -0.03 16.62 -1.87
C ALA A 32 0.53 15.24 -1.54
N VAL A 33 1.50 14.74 -2.33
CA VAL A 33 1.94 13.35 -2.22
C VAL A 33 3.45 13.25 -2.06
N MET A 34 3.90 12.51 -1.04
CA MET A 34 5.25 11.99 -0.93
C MET A 34 5.26 10.55 -1.43
N ILE A 35 6.01 10.28 -2.49
CA ILE A 35 6.20 8.93 -3.03
C ILE A 35 7.55 8.37 -2.65
N CYS A 36 7.62 7.06 -2.33
CA CYS A 36 8.89 6.41 -2.03
C CYS A 36 8.97 4.98 -2.57
N ASP A 37 10.17 4.58 -2.92
CA ASP A 37 10.54 3.24 -3.41
C ASP A 37 12.05 3.06 -3.22
N VAL A 38 12.54 1.82 -3.36
CA VAL A 38 13.98 1.52 -3.42
C VAL A 38 14.56 1.63 -4.84
N ALA A 39 13.71 1.66 -5.86
CA ALA A 39 14.10 1.70 -7.27
C ALA A 39 14.23 3.15 -7.77
N GLU A 40 15.37 3.79 -7.51
CA GLU A 40 15.60 5.23 -7.73
C GLU A 40 15.21 5.71 -9.14
N ASP A 41 15.72 5.10 -10.21
CA ASP A 41 15.45 5.57 -11.58
C ASP A 41 13.96 5.52 -11.92
N ARG A 42 13.28 4.45 -11.54
CA ARG A 42 11.83 4.34 -11.76
C ARG A 42 11.04 5.32 -10.91
N LEU A 43 11.47 5.54 -9.67
CA LEU A 43 10.84 6.48 -8.76
C LEU A 43 10.98 7.93 -9.27
N ARG A 44 12.16 8.29 -9.78
CA ARG A 44 12.41 9.61 -10.40
C ARG A 44 11.50 9.81 -11.60
N THR A 45 11.44 8.85 -12.53
CA THR A 45 10.55 8.91 -13.70
C THR A 45 9.08 9.03 -13.30
N ALA A 46 8.67 8.30 -12.28
CA ALA A 46 7.30 8.38 -11.74
C ALA A 46 7.01 9.79 -11.18
N ALA A 47 7.95 10.36 -10.40
CA ALA A 47 7.81 11.70 -9.84
C ALA A 47 7.72 12.78 -10.92
N GLU A 48 8.56 12.71 -11.96
CA GLU A 48 8.53 13.64 -13.11
C GLU A 48 7.16 13.59 -13.79
N THR A 49 6.62 12.41 -14.05
CA THR A 49 5.30 12.25 -14.70
C THR A 49 4.17 12.76 -13.81
N LEU A 50 4.20 12.45 -12.51
CA LEU A 50 3.17 12.83 -11.56
C LEU A 50 3.17 14.32 -11.24
N SER A 51 4.31 15.00 -11.34
CA SER A 51 4.45 16.45 -11.06
C SER A 51 3.55 17.32 -11.94
N ALA A 52 3.18 16.84 -13.13
CA ALA A 52 2.22 17.51 -14.01
C ALA A 52 0.78 17.49 -13.45
N LYS A 53 0.49 16.66 -12.46
CA LYS A 53 -0.86 16.48 -11.89
C LYS A 53 -1.06 17.15 -10.53
N GLY A 54 0.02 17.57 -9.86
CA GLY A 54 -0.07 18.22 -8.56
C GLY A 54 1.25 18.23 -7.79
N LYS A 55 1.18 18.54 -6.49
CA LYS A 55 2.36 18.66 -5.63
C LYS A 55 2.90 17.29 -5.24
N VAL A 56 4.04 16.91 -5.81
CA VAL A 56 4.74 15.63 -5.57
C VAL A 56 6.13 15.89 -5.01
N LEU A 57 6.48 15.17 -3.95
CA LEU A 57 7.86 14.95 -3.53
C LEU A 57 8.19 13.46 -3.63
N TRP A 58 9.47 13.16 -3.76
CA TRP A 58 9.92 11.78 -3.80
C TRP A 58 11.21 11.57 -3.00
N GLN A 59 11.38 10.36 -2.47
CA GLN A 59 12.59 9.97 -1.75
C GLN A 59 12.85 8.47 -1.90
N VAL A 60 14.09 8.12 -2.22
CA VAL A 60 14.52 6.70 -2.18
C VAL A 60 14.53 6.25 -0.72
N THR A 61 13.78 5.20 -0.43
CA THR A 61 13.58 4.75 0.95
C THR A 61 13.38 3.23 1.01
N ASP A 62 14.23 2.56 1.76
CA ASP A 62 13.91 1.20 2.23
C ASP A 62 13.03 1.33 3.48
N ILE A 63 11.75 1.00 3.34
CA ILE A 63 10.78 1.12 4.43
C ILE A 63 11.07 0.17 5.60
N SER A 64 11.91 -0.83 5.42
CA SER A 64 12.32 -1.75 6.49
C SER A 64 13.44 -1.18 7.37
N ASP A 65 14.02 -0.04 6.98
CA ASP A 65 14.99 0.74 7.77
C ASP A 65 14.27 1.83 8.58
N PRO A 66 14.32 1.77 9.92
CA PRO A 66 13.65 2.75 10.77
C PRO A 66 14.16 4.19 10.62
N GLU A 67 15.45 4.37 10.35
CA GLU A 67 16.05 5.69 10.19
C GLU A 67 15.60 6.32 8.87
N ALA A 68 15.62 5.55 7.78
CA ALA A 68 15.16 5.99 6.48
C ALA A 68 13.65 6.32 6.49
N ALA A 69 12.82 5.50 7.15
CA ALA A 69 11.39 5.76 7.31
C ALA A 69 11.13 7.03 8.12
N SER A 70 11.86 7.23 9.23
CA SER A 70 11.75 8.44 10.06
C SER A 70 12.15 9.70 9.28
N ALA A 71 13.24 9.64 8.51
CA ALA A 71 13.70 10.75 7.66
C ALA A 71 12.66 11.11 6.58
N LEU A 72 12.04 10.11 5.93
CA LEU A 72 10.96 10.31 4.96
C LEU A 72 9.77 11.04 5.57
N VAL A 73 9.31 10.56 6.73
CA VAL A 73 8.15 11.15 7.42
C VAL A 73 8.45 12.57 7.90
N LYS A 74 9.63 12.81 8.48
CA LYS A 74 10.07 14.14 8.91
C LYS A 74 10.10 15.11 7.72
N ARG A 75 10.71 14.72 6.61
CA ARG A 75 10.74 15.54 5.40
C ARG A 75 9.34 15.84 4.86
N THR A 76 8.44 14.85 4.90
CA THR A 76 7.03 15.06 4.52
C THR A 76 6.37 16.10 5.40
N ALA A 77 6.62 16.05 6.72
CA ALA A 77 6.08 17.02 7.67
C ALA A 77 6.58 18.44 7.39
N GLU A 78 7.87 18.60 7.14
CA GLU A 78 8.51 19.89 6.92
C GLU A 78 8.12 20.53 5.57
N GLU A 79 8.04 19.74 4.47
CA GLU A 79 7.86 20.28 3.13
C GLU A 79 6.39 20.25 2.62
N LEU A 80 5.55 19.36 3.17
CA LEU A 80 4.15 19.18 2.76
C LEU A 80 3.13 19.48 3.87
N GLY A 81 3.55 19.80 5.10
CA GLY A 81 2.66 20.12 6.20
C GLY A 81 2.23 18.91 7.05
N GLY A 82 2.94 17.79 6.92
CA GLY A 82 2.81 16.59 7.74
C GLY A 82 1.90 15.52 7.16
N PRO A 83 2.11 14.24 7.51
CA PRO A 83 1.32 13.15 6.97
C PRO A 83 -0.09 13.13 7.58
N ASP A 84 -1.09 13.25 6.73
CA ASP A 84 -2.49 13.01 7.05
C ASP A 84 -2.90 11.58 6.68
N ILE A 85 -2.25 11.03 5.64
CA ILE A 85 -2.56 9.73 5.06
C ILE A 85 -1.26 8.92 4.89
N LEU A 86 -1.30 7.64 5.26
CA LEU A 86 -0.26 6.67 4.95
C LEU A 86 -0.85 5.49 4.18
N ILE A 87 -0.31 5.23 2.98
CA ILE A 87 -0.61 4.04 2.20
C ILE A 87 0.60 3.11 2.22
N ASN A 88 0.51 2.04 3.02
CA ASN A 88 1.49 0.97 3.06
C ASN A 88 1.23 -0.02 1.93
N ASN A 89 1.73 0.30 0.73
CA ASN A 89 1.55 -0.51 -0.46
C ASN A 89 2.81 -1.32 -0.84
N ALA A 90 4.00 -0.88 -0.45
CA ALA A 90 5.24 -1.58 -0.77
C ALA A 90 5.23 -3.05 -0.31
N GLY A 91 5.77 -3.91 -1.14
CA GLY A 91 5.89 -5.33 -0.83
C GLY A 91 6.59 -6.10 -1.94
N ILE A 92 7.15 -7.23 -1.56
CA ILE A 92 7.85 -8.16 -2.46
C ILE A 92 7.28 -9.57 -2.33
N THR A 93 7.51 -10.39 -3.36
CA THR A 93 7.33 -11.83 -3.32
C THR A 93 8.68 -12.54 -3.50
N ARG A 94 8.81 -13.76 -2.97
CA ARG A 94 9.88 -14.71 -3.23
C ARG A 94 9.23 -16.09 -3.25
N ASP A 95 8.78 -16.49 -4.44
CA ASP A 95 7.89 -17.64 -4.60
C ASP A 95 8.71 -18.93 -4.66
N ALA A 96 8.41 -19.85 -3.77
CA ALA A 96 8.92 -21.23 -3.75
C ALA A 96 7.98 -22.10 -2.90
N GLN A 97 7.95 -23.42 -3.16
CA GLN A 97 7.27 -24.34 -2.25
C GLN A 97 7.99 -24.35 -0.89
N LEU A 98 7.26 -24.37 0.21
CA LEU A 98 7.82 -24.20 1.56
C LEU A 98 9.01 -25.11 1.85
N TYR A 99 8.95 -26.39 1.46
CA TYR A 99 10.01 -27.36 1.70
C TYR A 99 11.29 -27.15 0.82
N LYS A 100 11.22 -26.24 -0.17
CA LYS A 100 12.33 -25.82 -1.04
C LYS A 100 12.77 -24.38 -0.80
N MET A 101 11.98 -23.64 0.00
CA MET A 101 12.23 -22.23 0.26
C MET A 101 13.34 -22.07 1.30
N ASP A 102 14.36 -21.28 1.00
CA ASP A 102 15.36 -20.89 1.98
C ASP A 102 14.73 -19.98 3.04
N LEU A 103 15.12 -20.17 4.31
CA LEU A 103 14.64 -19.34 5.41
C LEU A 103 14.97 -17.87 5.22
N GLU A 104 16.10 -17.55 4.58
CA GLU A 104 16.48 -16.18 4.24
C GLU A 104 15.46 -15.52 3.29
N GLN A 105 14.97 -16.25 2.27
CA GLN A 105 13.91 -15.77 1.38
C GLN A 105 12.62 -15.50 2.13
N PHE A 106 12.26 -16.40 3.08
CA PHE A 106 11.09 -16.22 3.94
C PHE A 106 11.25 -14.94 4.79
N GLN A 107 12.37 -14.83 5.50
CA GLN A 107 12.68 -13.69 6.37
C GLN A 107 12.70 -12.36 5.60
N LYS A 108 13.26 -12.33 4.38
CA LYS A 108 13.29 -11.10 3.57
C LYS A 108 11.88 -10.60 3.22
N VAL A 109 10.95 -11.51 2.90
CA VAL A 109 9.55 -11.13 2.64
C VAL A 109 8.88 -10.59 3.90
N ILE A 110 9.08 -11.23 5.06
CA ILE A 110 8.57 -10.71 6.35
C ILE A 110 9.17 -9.35 6.67
N GLN A 111 10.49 -9.19 6.50
CA GLN A 111 11.18 -7.94 6.80
C GLN A 111 10.65 -6.77 5.97
N VAL A 112 10.50 -6.97 4.66
CA VAL A 112 10.03 -5.88 3.79
C VAL A 112 8.52 -5.65 3.99
N ASN A 113 7.70 -6.70 3.86
CA ASN A 113 6.25 -6.52 3.82
C ASN A 113 5.65 -6.16 5.18
N LEU A 114 6.01 -6.92 6.22
CA LEU A 114 5.44 -6.75 7.55
C LEU A 114 6.21 -5.70 8.35
N MET A 115 7.53 -5.89 8.53
CA MET A 115 8.30 -4.96 9.35
C MET A 115 8.37 -3.57 8.72
N GLY A 116 8.48 -3.48 7.39
CA GLY A 116 8.40 -2.19 6.68
C GLY A 116 7.08 -1.47 6.93
N THR A 117 5.94 -2.18 6.89
CA THR A 117 4.63 -1.62 7.27
C THR A 117 4.63 -1.12 8.72
N VAL A 118 5.13 -1.92 9.66
CA VAL A 118 5.22 -1.54 11.09
C VAL A 118 6.11 -0.30 11.27
N THR A 119 7.25 -0.26 10.62
CA THR A 119 8.22 0.85 10.68
C THR A 119 7.58 2.15 10.19
N MET A 120 6.93 2.15 9.03
CA MET A 120 6.23 3.32 8.51
C MET A 120 5.10 3.77 9.41
N CYS A 121 4.30 2.84 9.95
CA CYS A 121 3.24 3.18 10.91
C CYS A 121 3.83 3.84 12.16
N LYS A 122 4.89 3.27 12.75
CA LYS A 122 5.55 3.87 13.93
C LYS A 122 6.06 5.28 13.66
N ALA A 123 6.55 5.54 12.46
CA ALA A 123 7.07 6.86 12.09
C ALA A 123 5.95 7.92 11.93
N VAL A 124 4.79 7.58 11.37
CA VAL A 124 3.70 8.55 11.13
C VAL A 124 2.78 8.77 12.33
N ILE A 125 2.58 7.74 13.16
CA ILE A 125 1.61 7.79 14.27
C ILE A 125 1.78 9.00 15.21
N PRO A 126 3.00 9.39 15.65
CA PRO A 126 3.16 10.57 16.50
C PRO A 126 2.58 11.85 15.89
N TYR A 127 2.83 12.09 14.59
CA TYR A 127 2.31 13.26 13.86
C TYR A 127 0.78 13.22 13.75
N MET A 128 0.21 12.05 13.44
CA MET A 128 -1.24 11.89 13.34
C MET A 128 -1.92 12.03 14.72
N MET A 129 -1.31 11.54 15.78
CA MET A 129 -1.83 11.70 17.16
C MET A 129 -1.85 13.16 17.59
N GLU A 130 -0.78 13.91 17.30
CA GLU A 130 -0.70 15.35 17.58
C GLU A 130 -1.81 16.12 16.85
N LYS A 131 -2.01 15.85 15.56
CA LYS A 131 -3.08 16.43 14.77
C LYS A 131 -4.48 15.95 15.14
N ARG A 132 -4.61 14.85 15.88
CA ARG A 132 -5.86 14.11 16.14
C ARG A 132 -6.59 13.75 14.84
N TYR A 133 -5.84 13.43 13.83
CA TYR A 133 -6.31 13.02 12.50
C TYR A 133 -5.30 12.09 11.83
N GLY A 134 -5.79 11.04 11.22
CA GLY A 134 -4.97 10.16 10.40
C GLY A 134 -5.80 9.11 9.62
N ARG A 135 -5.29 8.73 8.47
CA ARG A 135 -5.82 7.64 7.64
C ARG A 135 -4.67 6.71 7.28
N ILE A 136 -4.66 5.51 7.83
CA ILE A 136 -3.68 4.48 7.50
C ILE A 136 -4.39 3.38 6.74
N VAL A 137 -3.90 3.08 5.51
CA VAL A 137 -4.45 1.98 4.72
C VAL A 137 -3.32 1.04 4.31
N ASN A 138 -3.41 -0.20 4.76
CA ASN A 138 -2.40 -1.22 4.56
C ASN A 138 -2.78 -2.15 3.39
N CYS A 139 -1.81 -2.56 2.61
CA CYS A 139 -1.98 -3.52 1.51
C CYS A 139 -1.84 -4.96 2.03
N SER A 140 -2.93 -5.67 2.20
CA SER A 140 -2.96 -7.12 2.37
C SER A 140 -3.01 -7.82 0.99
N SER A 141 -3.64 -8.97 0.86
CA SER A 141 -3.82 -9.71 -0.40
C SER A 141 -4.85 -10.82 -0.23
N VAL A 142 -5.52 -11.23 -1.29
CA VAL A 142 -6.33 -12.47 -1.30
C VAL A 142 -5.50 -13.70 -0.90
N SER A 143 -4.19 -13.68 -1.15
CA SER A 143 -3.28 -14.76 -0.70
C SER A 143 -3.25 -14.90 0.83
N ALA A 144 -3.59 -13.86 1.59
CA ALA A 144 -3.70 -13.92 3.05
C ALA A 144 -4.91 -14.76 3.53
N LEU A 145 -5.95 -14.85 2.72
CA LEU A 145 -7.23 -15.50 3.07
C LEU A 145 -7.40 -16.85 2.36
N ALA A 146 -7.14 -16.90 1.05
CA ALA A 146 -7.29 -18.12 0.25
C ALA A 146 -6.00 -18.95 0.15
N GLY A 147 -4.85 -18.38 0.52
CA GLY A 147 -3.55 -18.96 0.21
C GLY A 147 -3.19 -18.80 -1.27
N ASN A 148 -1.93 -19.08 -1.61
CA ASN A 148 -1.51 -19.22 -3.00
C ASN A 148 -0.31 -20.17 -3.06
N PHE A 149 -0.30 -21.07 -4.05
CA PHE A 149 0.77 -22.04 -4.22
C PHE A 149 2.14 -21.34 -4.34
N GLY A 150 3.11 -21.78 -3.55
CA GLY A 150 4.46 -21.22 -3.56
C GLY A 150 4.63 -19.88 -2.84
N GLN A 151 3.60 -19.36 -2.16
CA GLN A 151 3.63 -18.04 -1.53
C GLN A 151 3.43 -18.09 0.00
N THR A 152 3.92 -19.10 0.67
CA THR A 152 3.74 -19.23 2.13
C THR A 152 4.31 -18.05 2.92
N ASN A 153 5.48 -17.53 2.54
CA ASN A 153 6.09 -16.33 3.10
C ASN A 153 5.23 -15.07 2.85
N TYR A 154 4.78 -14.89 1.60
CA TYR A 154 3.95 -13.76 1.21
C TYR A 154 2.58 -13.80 1.90
N ALA A 155 1.90 -14.94 1.85
CA ALA A 155 0.62 -15.15 2.52
C ALA A 155 0.72 -14.88 4.04
N ALA A 156 1.78 -15.39 4.70
CA ALA A 156 2.04 -15.12 6.11
C ALA A 156 2.22 -13.63 6.38
N SER A 157 3.03 -12.93 5.56
CA SER A 157 3.24 -11.48 5.72
C SER A 157 1.94 -10.67 5.55
N LYS A 158 1.12 -11.01 4.54
CA LYS A 158 -0.13 -10.31 4.23
C LYS A 158 -1.25 -10.64 5.22
N GLY A 159 -1.27 -11.87 5.77
CA GLY A 159 -2.13 -12.26 6.87
C GLY A 159 -1.79 -11.51 8.18
N ALA A 160 -0.50 -11.37 8.47
CA ALA A 160 -0.04 -10.58 9.61
C ALA A 160 -0.43 -9.10 9.49
N ILE A 161 -0.30 -8.50 8.30
CA ILE A 161 -0.74 -7.11 8.03
C ILE A 161 -2.25 -6.97 8.25
N TRP A 162 -3.05 -7.94 7.83
CA TRP A 162 -4.49 -7.94 8.06
C TRP A 162 -4.83 -7.90 9.57
N SER A 163 -4.20 -8.77 10.36
CA SER A 163 -4.40 -8.81 11.83
C SER A 163 -3.86 -7.56 12.52
N LEU A 164 -2.67 -7.07 12.13
CA LEU A 164 -2.06 -5.83 12.61
C LEU A 164 -2.99 -4.62 12.41
N THR A 165 -3.61 -4.52 11.24
CA THR A 165 -4.56 -3.45 10.89
C THR A 165 -5.69 -3.35 11.91
N ARG A 166 -6.27 -4.48 12.29
CA ARG A 166 -7.37 -4.54 13.27
C ARG A 166 -6.92 -4.07 14.65
N SER A 167 -5.80 -4.56 15.15
CA SER A 167 -5.25 -4.16 16.44
C SER A 167 -4.95 -2.66 16.49
N MET A 168 -4.27 -2.14 15.46
CA MET A 168 -3.96 -0.71 15.36
C MET A 168 -5.23 0.16 15.29
N GLY A 169 -6.27 -0.27 14.58
CA GLY A 169 -7.54 0.45 14.53
C GLY A 169 -8.18 0.60 15.91
N HIS A 170 -8.12 -0.44 16.77
CA HIS A 170 -8.58 -0.36 18.16
C HIS A 170 -7.73 0.58 19.01
N GLU A 171 -6.41 0.57 18.85
CA GLU A 171 -5.49 1.40 19.64
C GLU A 171 -5.60 2.89 19.28
N LEU A 172 -5.75 3.20 17.99
CA LEU A 172 -5.59 4.55 17.45
C LEU A 172 -6.91 5.30 17.25
N GLY A 173 -8.04 4.62 17.24
CA GLY A 173 -9.35 5.25 17.01
C GLY A 173 -9.67 6.43 17.93
N LYS A 174 -9.27 6.37 19.20
CA LYS A 174 -9.44 7.48 20.19
C LYS A 174 -8.70 8.77 19.83
N TYR A 175 -7.74 8.69 18.91
CA TYR A 175 -6.99 9.83 18.39
C TYR A 175 -7.52 10.37 17.05
N GLY A 176 -8.68 9.89 16.58
CA GLY A 176 -9.23 10.29 15.29
C GLY A 176 -8.52 9.64 14.09
N ILE A 177 -7.77 8.57 14.33
CA ILE A 177 -7.02 7.85 13.30
C ILE A 177 -7.78 6.58 12.93
N THR A 178 -8.08 6.39 11.64
CA THR A 178 -8.60 5.12 11.14
C THR A 178 -7.48 4.28 10.54
N VAL A 179 -7.53 2.97 10.78
CA VAL A 179 -6.59 2.01 10.21
C VAL A 179 -7.37 0.90 9.53
N ASN A 180 -7.23 0.79 8.21
CA ASN A 180 -7.94 -0.18 7.40
C ASN A 180 -6.97 -0.93 6.48
N ALA A 181 -7.44 -2.00 5.85
CA ALA A 181 -6.68 -2.72 4.84
C ALA A 181 -7.44 -2.78 3.50
N ILE A 182 -6.69 -2.83 2.42
CA ILE A 182 -7.17 -3.30 1.11
C ILE A 182 -6.69 -4.73 0.93
N ILE A 183 -7.55 -5.57 0.35
CA ILE A 183 -7.25 -6.96 -0.02
C ILE A 183 -7.39 -7.09 -1.53
N PRO A 184 -6.34 -6.78 -2.31
CA PRO A 184 -6.38 -6.91 -3.76
C PRO A 184 -6.36 -8.39 -4.19
N GLY A 185 -7.10 -8.69 -5.26
CA GLY A 185 -7.00 -9.93 -6.01
C GLY A 185 -5.89 -9.90 -7.05
N ALA A 186 -6.16 -10.49 -8.21
CA ALA A 186 -5.26 -10.43 -9.36
C ALA A 186 -5.37 -9.07 -10.06
N ILE A 187 -4.33 -8.25 -9.93
CA ILE A 187 -4.27 -6.89 -10.45
C ILE A 187 -3.19 -6.79 -11.54
N GLU A 188 -3.52 -6.13 -12.64
CA GLU A 188 -2.56 -5.83 -13.70
C GLU A 188 -1.54 -4.81 -13.22
N THR A 189 -0.29 -5.25 -13.14
CA THR A 189 0.85 -4.46 -12.70
C THR A 189 2.09 -4.91 -13.49
N PRO A 190 3.18 -4.14 -13.51
CA PRO A 190 4.44 -4.61 -14.10
C PRO A 190 4.92 -5.96 -13.55
N MET A 191 4.64 -6.25 -12.28
CA MET A 191 4.97 -7.53 -11.65
C MET A 191 4.19 -8.70 -12.27
N THR A 192 2.94 -8.51 -12.64
CA THR A 192 2.07 -9.54 -13.19
C THR A 192 2.14 -9.65 -14.71
N GLN A 193 2.71 -8.66 -15.39
CA GLN A 193 2.95 -8.70 -16.84
C GLN A 193 3.99 -9.75 -17.26
N ALA A 194 4.86 -10.17 -16.33
CA ALA A 194 5.82 -11.26 -16.56
C ALA A 194 5.16 -12.65 -16.62
N ILE A 195 3.88 -12.78 -16.25
CA ILE A 195 3.13 -14.05 -16.32
C ILE A 195 2.71 -14.29 -17.76
N PRO A 196 2.98 -15.49 -18.35
CA PRO A 196 2.58 -15.84 -19.70
C PRO A 196 1.08 -15.62 -19.95
N ASP A 197 0.72 -15.16 -21.18
CA ASP A 197 -0.64 -14.76 -21.52
C ASP A 197 -1.67 -15.89 -21.40
N ASP A 198 -1.30 -17.11 -21.74
CA ASP A 198 -2.15 -18.29 -21.58
C ASP A 198 -2.49 -18.58 -20.12
N ILE A 199 -1.52 -18.42 -19.21
CA ILE A 199 -1.72 -18.55 -17.76
C ILE A 199 -2.58 -17.39 -17.24
N ARG A 200 -2.35 -16.17 -17.74
CA ARG A 200 -3.17 -15.00 -17.37
C ARG A 200 -4.63 -15.20 -17.79
N ALA A 201 -4.87 -15.61 -19.03
CA ALA A 201 -6.20 -15.88 -19.56
C ALA A 201 -6.92 -17.00 -18.77
N LYS A 202 -6.21 -18.08 -18.47
CA LYS A 202 -6.74 -19.18 -17.64
C LYS A 202 -7.11 -18.71 -16.24
N LYS A 203 -6.27 -17.89 -15.59
CA LYS A 203 -6.60 -17.30 -14.30
C LYS A 203 -7.80 -16.36 -14.38
N ALA A 204 -7.84 -15.49 -15.39
CA ALA A 204 -8.97 -14.57 -15.59
C ALA A 204 -10.30 -15.32 -15.74
N SER A 205 -10.33 -16.46 -16.43
CA SER A 205 -11.54 -17.27 -16.60
C SER A 205 -12.07 -17.89 -15.29
N ALA A 206 -11.25 -17.97 -14.27
CA ALA A 206 -11.66 -18.46 -12.94
C ALA A 206 -12.30 -17.37 -12.07
N PHE A 207 -12.09 -16.09 -12.38
CA PHE A 207 -12.71 -15.00 -11.62
C PHE A 207 -14.17 -14.78 -12.05
N PRO A 208 -15.08 -14.46 -11.14
CA PRO A 208 -16.46 -14.12 -11.50
C PRO A 208 -16.56 -12.98 -12.52
N MET A 209 -15.73 -11.92 -12.39
CA MET A 209 -15.69 -10.82 -13.35
C MET A 209 -14.91 -11.13 -14.65
N ARG A 210 -14.36 -12.34 -14.81
CA ARG A 210 -13.67 -12.83 -16.01
C ARG A 210 -12.52 -11.95 -16.53
N ARG A 211 -11.92 -11.15 -15.66
CA ARG A 211 -10.77 -10.28 -15.96
C ARG A 211 -9.91 -10.04 -14.73
N TRP A 212 -8.73 -9.56 -14.97
CA TRP A 212 -7.89 -8.96 -13.93
C TRP A 212 -8.41 -7.56 -13.57
N GLY A 213 -8.20 -7.16 -12.32
CA GLY A 213 -8.43 -5.78 -11.92
C GLY A 213 -7.31 -4.87 -12.41
N SER A 214 -7.60 -3.60 -12.59
CA SER A 214 -6.60 -2.58 -12.88
C SER A 214 -6.02 -2.00 -11.57
N ALA A 215 -4.78 -1.48 -11.64
CA ALA A 215 -4.18 -0.74 -10.53
C ALA A 215 -5.05 0.46 -10.11
N ARG A 216 -5.76 1.09 -11.06
CA ARG A 216 -6.67 2.21 -10.81
C ARG A 216 -7.89 1.81 -9.96
N GLU A 217 -8.42 0.61 -10.11
CA GLU A 217 -9.54 0.13 -9.30
C GLU A 217 -9.13 -0.01 -7.83
N VAL A 218 -7.91 -0.49 -7.57
CA VAL A 218 -7.36 -0.53 -6.21
C VAL A 218 -7.07 0.88 -5.67
N ALA A 219 -6.55 1.78 -6.51
CA ALA A 219 -6.31 3.19 -6.15
C ALA A 219 -7.61 3.92 -5.76
N ASN A 220 -8.73 3.63 -6.43
CA ASN A 220 -10.05 4.19 -6.07
C ASN A 220 -10.48 3.72 -4.67
N ALA A 221 -10.24 2.47 -4.32
CA ALA A 221 -10.55 1.92 -3.01
C ALA A 221 -9.65 2.54 -1.91
N TYR A 222 -8.35 2.74 -2.19
CA TYR A 222 -7.46 3.50 -1.31
C TYR A 222 -7.97 4.92 -1.10
N CYS A 223 -8.34 5.63 -2.17
CA CYS A 223 -8.84 6.99 -2.10
C CYS A 223 -10.11 7.09 -1.24
N PHE A 224 -11.03 6.15 -1.38
CA PHE A 224 -12.23 6.06 -0.53
C PHE A 224 -11.86 5.91 0.94
N LEU A 225 -11.04 4.91 1.30
CA LEU A 225 -10.66 4.67 2.69
C LEU A 225 -9.80 5.80 3.31
N ALA A 226 -9.12 6.57 2.48
CA ALA A 226 -8.33 7.73 2.89
C ALA A 226 -9.17 9.02 3.03
N SER A 227 -10.39 9.05 2.53
CA SER A 227 -11.25 10.24 2.51
C SER A 227 -12.11 10.38 3.78
N GLU A 228 -12.79 11.53 3.92
CA GLU A 228 -13.75 11.77 5.00
C GLU A 228 -15.01 10.91 4.87
N GLU A 229 -15.32 10.40 3.67
CA GLU A 229 -16.46 9.49 3.46
C GLU A 229 -16.30 8.17 4.25
N ALA A 230 -15.05 7.78 4.55
CA ALA A 230 -14.71 6.60 5.35
C ALA A 230 -14.42 6.92 6.83
N SER A 231 -14.80 8.09 7.34
CA SER A 231 -14.44 8.57 8.68
C SER A 231 -14.89 7.65 9.82
N TYR A 232 -15.95 6.84 9.62
CA TYR A 232 -16.42 5.85 10.61
C TYR A 232 -16.11 4.40 10.23
N ILE A 233 -15.27 4.20 9.18
CA ILE A 233 -14.76 2.88 8.75
C ILE A 233 -13.40 2.68 9.38
N ASN A 234 -13.28 1.76 10.32
CA ASN A 234 -12.06 1.51 11.07
C ASN A 234 -11.87 0.02 11.41
N ALA A 235 -10.65 -0.43 11.52
CA ALA A 235 -10.27 -1.80 11.88
C ALA A 235 -10.86 -2.88 10.94
N THR A 236 -11.08 -2.55 9.67
CA THR A 236 -11.68 -3.44 8.67
C THR A 236 -10.82 -3.60 7.43
N SER A 237 -11.31 -4.40 6.50
CA SER A 237 -10.67 -4.60 5.20
C SER A 237 -11.70 -4.54 4.08
N LEU A 238 -11.29 -3.92 2.97
CA LEU A 238 -12.05 -3.84 1.73
C LEU A 238 -11.41 -4.77 0.69
N VAL A 239 -12.16 -5.77 0.26
CA VAL A 239 -11.72 -6.70 -0.79
C VAL A 239 -11.94 -6.06 -2.16
N VAL A 240 -10.92 -6.16 -3.04
CA VAL A 240 -10.93 -5.63 -4.41
C VAL A 240 -10.40 -6.73 -5.34
N ASP A 241 -11.21 -7.72 -5.63
CA ASP A 241 -10.77 -8.98 -6.25
C ASP A 241 -11.68 -9.50 -7.39
N GLY A 242 -12.74 -8.77 -7.72
CA GLY A 242 -13.71 -9.20 -8.75
C GLY A 242 -14.55 -10.41 -8.34
N GLY A 243 -14.71 -10.65 -7.02
CA GLY A 243 -15.52 -11.73 -6.46
C GLY A 243 -14.77 -13.07 -6.36
N TYR A 244 -13.42 -13.04 -6.30
CA TYR A 244 -12.60 -14.26 -6.22
C TYR A 244 -12.69 -14.98 -4.87
N LEU A 245 -12.84 -14.27 -3.76
CA LEU A 245 -13.04 -14.81 -2.40
C LEU A 245 -14.49 -15.20 -2.14
#